data_7fb52500b7dddf346a989672376a4620
#
_entry.id   7fb52500b7dddf346a989672376a4620
#
_cell.length_a   1.000
_cell.length_b   1.000
_cell.length_c   1.000
_cell.angle_alpha   90.00
_cell.angle_beta   90.00
_cell.angle_gamma   90.00
#
_symmetry.space_group_name_H-M   'P 1'
#
loop_
_entity.id
_entity.type
_entity.pdbx_description
1 polymer ?
#
loop_
_entity_poly.entity_id
_entity_poly.type
_entity_poly.pdbx_seq_one_letter_code
_entity_poly.pdbx_strand_id
1 'polypeptide(L)'
;MSCIHLIDILMGTTSEGDGPSQAYWMNRARLMKARKNAKRISKWIERVRRDDACIVGEYVFMFGMDSQRYCKFARDGLVKMEMQVYVMGERSNRKRKLEIPEELFHGVWAVMHRFVDKLHTVEGKELTIQNPGVENHDAGPDFFNARLTLNGQQWAGDVELHINESDWYAHGHDVDPVYDSVILHVVVYAGRRAVDSKGRAIPTLVVPHADELVQTYGDMIARRKEPCCGSAIGMVSSIEQTEWMLRLLVERLQTKSDDARHEVEKSELGWEEAFLRSVAQSLGQRVNAEPMLWLMRSTPLKTLWKIRDGWFSLEALLLGQSGLLGEARRQRRVDSYVEALEKEYYYQTARFGLTPISGGVWKHLRVRPSAFPALRIAQLAAIIYRSEHLFSSMLNVGSVEEVNKLLRVEISDYWLTHYALGDAPSTPKSKKLGYERAKVVLINSIVPYRFAYGVMHGDEAQQESAIDLLEQVDSEENALVNCYRECGVRVRNAVESQAIVELLKKYCRPRLCYRCPVGVKTLTSQITRHAEEK
;
A
#
# COMPACT_ATOMS: atom_id res chain seq x y z
N MET A 1 -12.84 -16.87 -33.35
CA MET A 1 -12.47 -16.97 -31.95
C MET A 1 -11.96 -15.60 -31.53
N SER A 2 -12.46 -14.99 -30.43
CA SER A 2 -12.03 -13.68 -29.99
C SER A 2 -10.65 -13.80 -29.33
N CYS A 3 -9.82 -12.72 -29.38
CA CYS A 3 -8.51 -12.67 -28.73
C CYS A 3 -8.55 -13.05 -27.23
N ILE A 4 -9.70 -12.90 -26.58
CA ILE A 4 -9.93 -13.28 -25.18
C ILE A 4 -9.91 -14.83 -25.05
N HIS A 5 -10.52 -15.54 -25.95
CA HIS A 5 -10.58 -17.01 -25.95
C HIS A 5 -9.19 -17.66 -26.19
N LEU A 6 -8.37 -17.03 -27.01
CA LEU A 6 -7.00 -17.50 -27.28
C LEU A 6 -6.07 -17.28 -26.07
N ILE A 7 -6.30 -16.21 -25.32
CA ILE A 7 -5.54 -15.89 -24.11
C ILE A 7 -5.95 -16.81 -22.95
N ASP A 8 -7.22 -17.19 -22.86
CA ASP A 8 -7.70 -18.16 -21.87
C ASP A 8 -7.13 -19.57 -22.13
N ILE A 9 -7.03 -19.97 -23.42
CA ILE A 9 -6.37 -21.23 -23.82
C ILE A 9 -4.87 -21.21 -23.53
N LEU A 10 -4.20 -20.08 -23.75
CA LEU A 10 -2.75 -19.92 -23.48
C LEU A 10 -2.42 -19.90 -22.00
N MET A 11 -3.38 -19.55 -21.14
CA MET A 11 -3.19 -19.44 -19.68
C MET A 11 -3.66 -20.68 -18.92
N GLY A 12 -4.13 -21.74 -19.61
CA GLY A 12 -4.47 -23.03 -19.01
C GLY A 12 -5.72 -23.01 -18.10
N THR A 13 -6.63 -22.07 -18.31
CA THR A 13 -7.88 -21.95 -17.55
C THR A 13 -9.06 -22.49 -18.36
N THR A 14 -9.13 -23.80 -18.57
CA THR A 14 -10.36 -24.47 -18.98
C THR A 14 -10.69 -25.54 -17.95
N SER A 15 -11.47 -25.18 -16.95
CA SER A 15 -12.36 -26.11 -16.24
C SER A 15 -13.73 -25.43 -16.13
N GLU A 16 -14.69 -26.03 -16.77
CA GLU A 16 -16.12 -25.68 -16.65
C GLU A 16 -16.53 -25.94 -15.18
N GLY A 17 -17.09 -24.94 -14.51
CA GLY A 17 -17.92 -25.23 -13.34
C GLY A 17 -17.87 -24.32 -12.13
N ASP A 18 -16.89 -23.42 -11.96
CA ASP A 18 -16.85 -22.54 -10.77
C ASP A 18 -16.66 -21.07 -11.14
N GLY A 19 -17.34 -20.18 -10.38
CA GLY A 19 -17.33 -18.74 -10.60
C GLY A 19 -15.92 -18.12 -10.56
N PRO A 20 -15.73 -16.86 -10.98
CA PRO A 20 -14.43 -16.29 -11.29
C PRO A 20 -13.52 -16.26 -10.05
N SER A 21 -12.52 -17.15 -10.04
CA SER A 21 -11.54 -17.29 -8.97
C SER A 21 -10.62 -16.07 -8.88
N GLN A 22 -9.96 -15.89 -7.72
CA GLN A 22 -8.96 -14.84 -7.50
C GLN A 22 -7.86 -14.81 -8.58
N ALA A 23 -7.57 -15.97 -9.21
CA ALA A 23 -6.68 -16.10 -10.36
C ALA A 23 -7.22 -15.41 -11.62
N TYR A 24 -8.52 -15.42 -11.86
CA TYR A 24 -9.18 -14.72 -12.97
C TYR A 24 -8.99 -13.20 -12.88
N TRP A 25 -9.15 -12.61 -11.69
CA TRP A 25 -8.98 -11.18 -11.49
C TRP A 25 -7.51 -10.74 -11.57
N MET A 26 -6.58 -11.55 -11.08
CA MET A 26 -5.15 -11.30 -11.25
C MET A 26 -4.71 -11.35 -12.72
N ASN A 27 -5.25 -12.28 -13.50
CA ASN A 27 -4.98 -12.39 -14.93
C ASN A 27 -5.60 -11.22 -15.72
N ARG A 28 -6.79 -10.77 -15.35
CA ARG A 28 -7.43 -9.57 -15.94
C ARG A 28 -6.63 -8.30 -15.68
N ALA A 29 -6.06 -8.13 -14.49
CA ALA A 29 -5.17 -7.01 -14.18
C ALA A 29 -3.84 -7.07 -14.97
N ARG A 30 -3.28 -8.27 -15.20
CA ARG A 30 -2.10 -8.48 -16.06
C ARG A 30 -2.39 -8.16 -17.53
N LEU A 31 -3.58 -8.52 -18.04
CA LEU A 31 -4.03 -8.19 -19.38
C LEU A 31 -4.25 -6.69 -19.61
N MET A 32 -4.76 -5.97 -18.62
CA MET A 32 -4.86 -4.49 -18.69
C MET A 32 -3.48 -3.83 -18.73
N LYS A 33 -2.49 -4.39 -18.04
CA LYS A 33 -1.09 -3.91 -18.08
C LYS A 33 -0.42 -4.20 -19.43
N ALA A 34 -0.74 -5.32 -20.07
CA ALA A 34 -0.28 -5.67 -21.42
C ALA A 34 -0.90 -4.76 -22.50
N ARG A 35 -2.17 -4.37 -22.37
CA ARG A 35 -2.85 -3.41 -23.28
C ARG A 35 -2.22 -2.00 -23.24
N LYS A 36 -1.71 -1.54 -22.08
CA LYS A 36 -0.98 -0.25 -21.97
C LYS A 36 0.37 -0.25 -22.69
N ASN A 37 0.91 -1.42 -23.02
CA ASN A 37 2.20 -1.58 -23.68
C ASN A 37 2.12 -2.07 -25.14
N ALA A 38 0.98 -1.94 -25.80
CA ALA A 38 0.78 -2.41 -27.19
C ALA A 38 1.86 -1.90 -28.17
N LYS A 39 2.31 -0.65 -28.06
CA LYS A 39 3.44 -0.11 -28.85
C LYS A 39 4.80 -0.77 -28.55
N ARG A 40 4.99 -1.28 -27.33
CA ARG A 40 6.21 -2.02 -26.95
C ARG A 40 6.17 -3.45 -27.49
N ILE A 41 4.99 -4.07 -27.50
CA ILE A 41 4.76 -5.40 -28.05
C ILE A 41 4.94 -5.39 -29.58
N SER A 42 4.44 -4.36 -30.27
CA SER A 42 4.65 -4.18 -31.71
C SER A 42 6.12 -4.03 -32.08
N LYS A 43 6.87 -3.18 -31.37
CA LYS A 43 8.34 -3.04 -31.57
C LYS A 43 9.11 -4.32 -31.23
N TRP A 44 8.63 -5.12 -30.28
CA TRP A 44 9.21 -6.40 -29.94
C TRP A 44 8.98 -7.45 -31.04
N ILE A 45 7.77 -7.54 -31.58
CA ILE A 45 7.42 -8.42 -32.72
C ILE A 45 8.30 -8.09 -33.93
N GLU A 46 8.55 -6.81 -34.22
CA GLU A 46 9.46 -6.40 -35.29
C GLU A 46 10.93 -6.78 -35.04
N ARG A 47 11.37 -6.81 -33.77
CA ARG A 47 12.73 -7.26 -33.39
C ARG A 47 12.88 -8.78 -33.51
N VAL A 48 11.89 -9.55 -33.03
CA VAL A 48 11.86 -11.02 -33.13
C VAL A 48 11.87 -11.49 -34.58
N ARG A 49 11.38 -10.68 -35.51
CA ARG A 49 11.42 -10.95 -36.96
C ARG A 49 12.84 -10.72 -37.56
N ARG A 50 13.65 -9.90 -36.94
CA ARG A 50 14.98 -9.51 -37.50
C ARG A 50 16.15 -10.33 -36.97
N ASP A 51 16.07 -10.79 -35.73
CA ASP A 51 17.20 -11.42 -35.06
C ASP A 51 16.83 -12.80 -34.53
N ASP A 52 17.59 -13.81 -34.98
CA ASP A 52 17.47 -15.20 -34.57
C ASP A 52 17.71 -15.40 -33.07
N ALA A 53 16.82 -16.16 -32.46
CA ALA A 53 16.98 -17.06 -31.30
C ALA A 53 17.48 -16.51 -29.93
N CYS A 54 18.11 -15.36 -29.79
CA CYS A 54 18.78 -14.99 -28.54
C CYS A 54 17.93 -14.12 -27.57
N ILE A 55 16.77 -13.58 -28.01
CA ILE A 55 15.94 -12.63 -27.24
C ILE A 55 14.83 -13.32 -26.44
N VAL A 56 14.62 -14.61 -26.65
CA VAL A 56 13.53 -15.39 -26.04
C VAL A 56 13.71 -15.58 -24.52
N GLY A 57 14.95 -15.56 -24.02
CA GLY A 57 15.25 -15.87 -22.61
C GLY A 57 14.71 -14.86 -21.58
N GLU A 58 14.70 -13.57 -21.89
CA GLU A 58 14.29 -12.54 -20.93
C GLU A 58 12.77 -12.42 -20.74
N TYR A 59 11.97 -12.84 -21.74
CA TYR A 59 10.51 -12.74 -21.69
C TYR A 59 9.81 -14.01 -21.18
N VAL A 60 10.45 -15.18 -21.32
CA VAL A 60 9.97 -16.45 -20.75
C VAL A 60 9.86 -16.35 -19.21
N PHE A 61 10.79 -15.61 -18.58
CA PHE A 61 10.77 -15.39 -17.12
C PHE A 61 9.59 -14.52 -16.66
N MET A 62 9.00 -13.71 -17.54
CA MET A 62 7.91 -12.81 -17.21
C MET A 62 6.54 -13.50 -17.23
N PHE A 63 6.42 -14.63 -17.94
CA PHE A 63 5.15 -15.35 -18.15
C PHE A 63 5.11 -16.77 -17.58
N GLY A 64 6.23 -17.28 -17.02
CA GLY A 64 6.27 -18.59 -16.34
C GLY A 64 6.04 -19.81 -17.23
N MET A 65 6.40 -19.75 -18.51
CA MET A 65 6.19 -20.83 -19.49
C MET A 65 7.49 -21.56 -19.87
N ASP A 66 7.38 -22.86 -20.15
CA ASP A 66 8.49 -23.70 -20.61
C ASP A 66 8.95 -23.32 -22.02
N SER A 67 10.26 -23.08 -22.17
CA SER A 67 10.90 -22.55 -23.38
C SER A 67 10.69 -23.39 -24.64
N GLN A 68 10.58 -24.71 -24.53
CA GLN A 68 10.43 -25.59 -25.68
C GLN A 68 9.03 -25.58 -26.31
N ARG A 69 7.99 -25.38 -25.50
CA ARG A 69 6.60 -25.26 -25.99
C ARG A 69 6.34 -23.93 -26.68
N TYR A 70 7.02 -22.88 -26.27
CA TYR A 70 6.84 -21.53 -26.81
C TYR A 70 7.40 -21.37 -28.24
N CYS A 71 8.55 -21.96 -28.54
CA CYS A 71 9.17 -21.86 -29.88
C CYS A 71 8.34 -22.50 -31.01
N LYS A 72 7.58 -23.55 -30.72
CA LYS A 72 6.73 -24.21 -31.71
C LYS A 72 5.44 -23.42 -31.99
N PHE A 73 4.90 -22.76 -30.98
CA PHE A 73 3.65 -21.99 -31.07
C PHE A 73 3.85 -20.61 -31.71
N ALA A 74 5.02 -20.00 -31.52
CA ALA A 74 5.35 -18.69 -32.09
C ALA A 74 5.48 -18.72 -33.63
N ARG A 75 5.91 -19.83 -34.22
CA ARG A 75 6.03 -19.98 -35.70
C ARG A 75 4.69 -20.06 -36.42
N ASP A 76 3.69 -20.73 -35.84
CA ASP A 76 2.45 -21.04 -36.55
C ASP A 76 1.32 -20.04 -36.22
N GLY A 77 1.40 -19.30 -35.12
CA GLY A 77 0.33 -18.43 -34.62
C GLY A 77 0.50 -16.92 -34.89
N LEU A 78 1.72 -16.45 -35.11
CA LEU A 78 2.04 -15.01 -35.22
C LEU A 78 1.44 -14.32 -36.45
N VAL A 79 1.30 -15.03 -37.57
CA VAL A 79 0.79 -14.46 -38.83
C VAL A 79 -0.72 -14.13 -38.76
N LYS A 80 -1.48 -14.82 -37.93
CA LYS A 80 -2.93 -14.56 -37.77
C LYS A 80 -3.26 -13.46 -36.75
N MET A 81 -2.36 -13.16 -35.81
CA MET A 81 -2.58 -12.10 -34.80
C MET A 81 -2.36 -10.68 -35.35
N GLU A 82 -1.56 -10.51 -36.38
CA GLU A 82 -1.23 -9.19 -36.94
C GLU A 82 -2.45 -8.47 -37.54
N MET A 83 -3.35 -9.19 -38.20
CA MET A 83 -4.54 -8.57 -38.83
C MET A 83 -5.59 -8.10 -37.84
N GLN A 84 -5.69 -8.72 -36.68
CA GLN A 84 -6.68 -8.33 -35.65
C GLN A 84 -6.23 -7.19 -34.73
N VAL A 85 -4.95 -7.06 -34.46
CA VAL A 85 -4.39 -5.97 -33.65
C VAL A 85 -4.39 -4.64 -34.40
N TYR A 86 -4.16 -4.67 -35.73
CA TYR A 86 -4.18 -3.47 -36.59
C TYR A 86 -5.58 -2.88 -36.74
N VAL A 87 -6.63 -3.72 -36.81
CA VAL A 87 -8.02 -3.28 -36.94
C VAL A 87 -8.59 -2.68 -35.63
N MET A 88 -8.03 -3.02 -34.46
CA MET A 88 -8.44 -2.45 -33.18
C MET A 88 -7.76 -1.13 -32.81
N GLY A 89 -6.67 -0.75 -33.49
CA GLY A 89 -5.92 0.49 -33.23
C GLY A 89 -6.55 1.76 -33.83
N GLU A 90 -7.38 1.64 -34.85
CA GLU A 90 -7.87 2.81 -35.63
C GLU A 90 -9.36 3.16 -35.42
N ARG A 91 -10.11 2.38 -34.62
CA ARG A 91 -11.54 2.69 -34.39
C ARG A 91 -11.84 2.83 -32.90
N SER A 92 -11.54 3.91 -32.27
CA SER A 92 -12.42 4.54 -31.26
C SER A 92 -11.86 5.87 -30.76
N ASN A 93 -12.07 6.91 -31.55
CA ASN A 93 -12.22 8.26 -31.02
C ASN A 93 -13.66 8.45 -30.46
N ARG A 94 -14.22 7.39 -29.88
CA ARG A 94 -15.39 7.50 -29.01
C ARG A 94 -14.85 7.93 -27.65
N LYS A 95 -15.18 9.17 -27.22
CA LYS A 95 -15.09 9.60 -25.82
C LYS A 95 -15.55 8.41 -24.97
N ARG A 96 -14.65 7.75 -24.26
CA ARG A 96 -15.05 6.72 -23.28
C ARG A 96 -15.93 7.46 -22.30
N LYS A 97 -17.21 7.12 -22.26
CA LYS A 97 -18.10 7.54 -21.20
C LYS A 97 -17.41 7.13 -19.90
N LEU A 98 -17.12 8.09 -19.04
CA LEU A 98 -16.52 7.80 -17.74
C LEU A 98 -17.53 6.88 -17.04
N GLU A 99 -17.12 5.67 -16.65
CA GLU A 99 -17.94 4.85 -15.75
C GLU A 99 -17.93 5.60 -14.41
N ILE A 100 -19.05 6.14 -14.03
CA ILE A 100 -19.23 6.91 -12.80
C ILE A 100 -19.32 5.89 -11.67
N PRO A 101 -18.40 5.89 -10.70
CA PRO A 101 -18.57 5.01 -9.53
C PRO A 101 -19.70 5.57 -8.66
N GLU A 102 -20.64 4.73 -8.26
CA GLU A 102 -21.75 5.09 -7.37
C GLU A 102 -21.24 5.65 -6.05
N GLU A 103 -20.14 5.10 -5.55
CA GLU A 103 -19.44 5.57 -4.36
C GLU A 103 -18.97 7.04 -4.43
N LEU A 104 -18.88 7.64 -5.61
CA LEU A 104 -18.66 9.09 -5.74
C LEU A 104 -19.81 9.87 -5.08
N PHE A 105 -21.04 9.42 -5.29
CA PHE A 105 -22.24 10.06 -4.75
C PHE A 105 -22.45 9.72 -3.28
N HIS A 106 -22.02 8.55 -2.81
CA HIS A 106 -21.94 8.24 -1.37
C HIS A 106 -21.08 9.25 -0.63
N GLY A 107 -19.87 9.54 -1.16
CA GLY A 107 -18.98 10.55 -0.58
C GLY A 107 -19.56 11.97 -0.61
N VAL A 108 -20.30 12.32 -1.67
CA VAL A 108 -20.98 13.62 -1.79
C VAL A 108 -22.16 13.70 -0.82
N TRP A 109 -23.00 12.67 -0.72
CA TRP A 109 -24.13 12.60 0.20
C TRP A 109 -23.70 12.75 1.66
N ALA A 110 -22.65 12.02 2.08
CA ALA A 110 -22.13 12.03 3.45
C ALA A 110 -21.79 13.45 3.97
N VAL A 111 -21.50 14.39 3.09
CA VAL A 111 -21.10 15.75 3.45
C VAL A 111 -22.03 16.85 2.92
N MET A 112 -23.07 16.51 2.15
CA MET A 112 -23.97 17.45 1.47
C MET A 112 -24.62 18.45 2.43
N HIS A 113 -24.95 18.01 3.65
CA HIS A 113 -25.50 18.85 4.72
C HIS A 113 -24.59 20.02 5.16
N ARG A 114 -23.32 20.01 4.77
CA ARG A 114 -22.33 21.04 5.16
C ARG A 114 -22.32 22.24 4.22
N PHE A 115 -22.92 22.13 3.02
CA PHE A 115 -22.83 23.15 1.99
C PHE A 115 -24.13 23.37 1.20
N VAL A 116 -25.19 22.62 1.51
CA VAL A 116 -26.52 22.84 0.93
C VAL A 116 -27.54 22.83 2.05
N ASP A 117 -28.11 24.00 2.34
CA ASP A 117 -29.08 24.16 3.43
C ASP A 117 -30.46 23.66 3.04
N LYS A 118 -30.89 23.89 1.80
CA LYS A 118 -32.21 23.55 1.30
C LYS A 118 -32.15 22.82 -0.02
N LEU A 119 -32.73 21.65 -0.03
CA LEU A 119 -32.90 20.79 -1.19
C LEU A 119 -34.39 20.60 -1.47
N HIS A 120 -34.71 20.10 -2.66
CA HIS A 120 -36.09 19.73 -3.00
C HIS A 120 -36.09 18.34 -3.61
N THR A 121 -37.05 17.52 -3.17
CA THR A 121 -37.29 16.23 -3.82
C THR A 121 -37.92 16.43 -5.20
N VAL A 122 -37.92 15.38 -6.03
CA VAL A 122 -38.58 15.38 -7.33
C VAL A 122 -40.08 15.73 -7.20
N GLU A 123 -40.69 15.41 -6.06
CA GLU A 123 -42.08 15.75 -5.75
C GLU A 123 -42.26 17.20 -5.25
N GLY A 124 -41.21 18.01 -5.24
CA GLY A 124 -41.26 19.40 -4.80
C GLY A 124 -41.28 19.60 -3.30
N LYS A 125 -41.01 18.59 -2.48
CA LYS A 125 -40.94 18.70 -1.03
C LYS A 125 -39.63 19.34 -0.62
N GLU A 126 -39.67 20.36 0.25
CA GLU A 126 -38.47 20.94 0.85
C GLU A 126 -37.77 19.89 1.72
N LEU A 127 -36.46 19.72 1.53
CA LEU A 127 -35.63 18.73 2.24
C LEU A 127 -34.47 19.44 2.92
N THR A 128 -34.28 19.17 4.20
CA THR A 128 -33.08 19.55 4.96
C THR A 128 -32.46 18.30 5.58
N ILE A 129 -31.14 18.15 5.47
CA ILE A 129 -30.38 17.02 6.00
C ILE A 129 -29.79 17.44 7.35
N GLN A 130 -30.27 16.89 8.48
CA GLN A 130 -29.68 17.10 9.80
C GLN A 130 -28.50 16.13 10.02
N ASN A 131 -28.67 14.87 9.59
CA ASN A 131 -27.64 13.85 9.66
C ASN A 131 -27.81 12.92 8.43
N PRO A 132 -26.77 12.75 7.59
CA PRO A 132 -26.85 11.90 6.41
C PRO A 132 -26.94 10.40 6.73
N GLY A 133 -26.73 9.99 7.98
CA GLY A 133 -26.61 8.59 8.38
C GLY A 133 -25.18 8.10 8.47
N VAL A 134 -25.03 6.82 8.76
CA VAL A 134 -23.75 6.11 8.80
C VAL A 134 -23.64 5.23 7.56
N GLU A 135 -22.57 5.40 6.77
CA GLU A 135 -22.34 4.61 5.57
C GLU A 135 -22.24 3.12 5.91
N ASN A 136 -23.00 2.31 5.19
CA ASN A 136 -23.00 0.86 5.28
C ASN A 136 -22.05 0.27 4.24
N HIS A 137 -21.30 -0.76 4.64
CA HIS A 137 -20.40 -1.50 3.75
C HIS A 137 -20.81 -2.99 3.63
N ASP A 138 -21.92 -3.36 4.23
CA ASP A 138 -22.52 -4.68 4.23
C ASP A 138 -23.82 -4.68 3.41
N ALA A 139 -24.59 -5.76 3.44
CA ALA A 139 -25.90 -5.86 2.78
C ALA A 139 -26.92 -4.92 3.43
N GLY A 140 -27.85 -4.38 2.64
CA GLY A 140 -28.91 -3.46 3.05
C GLY A 140 -28.68 -2.04 2.54
N PRO A 141 -29.49 -1.06 3.01
CA PRO A 141 -29.40 0.34 2.58
C PRO A 141 -28.01 0.96 2.77
N ASP A 142 -27.62 1.87 1.87
CA ASP A 142 -26.28 2.48 1.82
C ASP A 142 -25.95 3.34 3.05
N PHE A 143 -26.93 3.99 3.64
CA PHE A 143 -26.76 4.78 4.87
C PHE A 143 -27.83 4.46 5.88
N PHE A 144 -27.40 4.12 7.10
CA PHE A 144 -28.29 3.83 8.23
C PHE A 144 -28.53 5.04 9.11
N ASN A 145 -29.74 5.13 9.69
CA ASN A 145 -30.10 6.12 10.71
C ASN A 145 -29.91 7.59 10.28
N ALA A 146 -30.22 7.90 9.06
CA ALA A 146 -30.30 9.29 8.59
C ALA A 146 -31.43 10.05 9.31
N ARG A 147 -31.23 11.36 9.46
CA ARG A 147 -32.24 12.28 10.02
C ARG A 147 -32.45 13.43 9.05
N LEU A 148 -33.68 13.56 8.58
CA LEU A 148 -34.08 14.50 7.55
C LEU A 148 -35.31 15.29 7.99
N THR A 149 -35.49 16.50 7.48
CA THR A 149 -36.74 17.21 7.53
C THR A 149 -37.31 17.34 6.12
N LEU A 150 -38.54 16.82 5.92
CA LEU A 150 -39.30 16.89 4.67
C LEU A 150 -40.55 17.74 4.90
N ASN A 151 -40.69 18.88 4.22
CA ASN A 151 -41.79 19.83 4.41
C ASN A 151 -42.06 20.15 5.88
N GLY A 152 -41.02 20.36 6.70
CA GLY A 152 -41.12 20.66 8.12
C GLY A 152 -41.35 19.46 9.03
N GLN A 153 -41.59 18.25 8.51
CA GLN A 153 -41.73 17.03 9.29
C GLN A 153 -40.41 16.32 9.42
N GLN A 154 -40.01 15.93 10.64
CA GLN A 154 -38.81 15.15 10.90
C GLN A 154 -38.99 13.67 10.54
N TRP A 155 -38.02 13.13 9.87
CA TRP A 155 -37.95 11.73 9.47
C TRP A 155 -36.65 11.12 9.96
N ALA A 156 -36.69 9.88 10.43
CA ALA A 156 -35.54 9.08 10.78
C ALA A 156 -35.67 7.71 10.11
N GLY A 157 -34.62 7.27 9.41
CA GLY A 157 -34.58 6.00 8.67
C GLY A 157 -33.33 5.91 7.83
N ASP A 158 -33.38 5.08 6.80
CA ASP A 158 -32.23 4.78 5.98
C ASP A 158 -32.30 5.52 4.63
N VAL A 159 -31.16 5.62 3.96
CA VAL A 159 -31.06 6.26 2.64
C VAL A 159 -30.36 5.30 1.69
N GLU A 160 -30.93 5.20 0.48
CA GLU A 160 -30.37 4.42 -0.63
C GLU A 160 -29.94 5.35 -1.75
N LEU A 161 -28.82 5.03 -2.39
CA LEU A 161 -28.28 5.79 -3.51
C LEU A 161 -28.18 4.93 -4.77
N HIS A 162 -28.50 5.51 -5.92
CA HIS A 162 -28.32 4.89 -7.22
C HIS A 162 -27.91 5.92 -8.27
N ILE A 163 -27.30 5.45 -9.36
CA ILE A 163 -27.08 6.31 -10.53
C ILE A 163 -28.41 6.63 -11.23
N ASN A 164 -29.22 5.62 -11.49
CA ASN A 164 -30.54 5.80 -12.09
C ASN A 164 -31.64 5.40 -11.10
N GLU A 165 -32.73 6.13 -11.04
CA GLU A 165 -33.86 5.77 -10.18
C GLU A 165 -34.46 4.38 -10.50
N SER A 166 -34.31 3.91 -11.75
CA SER A 166 -34.74 2.57 -12.16
C SER A 166 -33.91 1.43 -11.57
N ASP A 167 -32.70 1.72 -11.06
CA ASP A 167 -31.80 0.71 -10.49
C ASP A 167 -32.39 0.14 -9.18
N TRP A 168 -33.29 0.88 -8.51
CA TRP A 168 -34.13 0.39 -7.41
C TRP A 168 -34.84 -0.93 -7.74
N TYR A 169 -35.43 -0.99 -8.92
CA TYR A 169 -36.16 -2.18 -9.40
C TYR A 169 -35.22 -3.24 -9.97
N ALA A 170 -34.12 -2.81 -10.57
CA ALA A 170 -33.12 -3.74 -11.10
C ALA A 170 -32.43 -4.54 -9.99
N HIS A 171 -32.28 -3.94 -8.81
CA HIS A 171 -31.72 -4.59 -7.61
C HIS A 171 -32.80 -5.30 -6.76
N GLY A 172 -34.10 -5.16 -7.08
CA GLY A 172 -35.21 -5.84 -6.40
C GLY A 172 -35.59 -5.23 -5.05
N HIS A 173 -35.26 -3.96 -4.82
CA HIS A 173 -35.56 -3.29 -3.54
C HIS A 173 -37.05 -3.03 -3.33
N ASP A 174 -37.84 -3.06 -4.40
CA ASP A 174 -39.30 -2.93 -4.37
C ASP A 174 -40.02 -4.15 -3.78
N VAL A 175 -39.33 -5.27 -3.60
CA VAL A 175 -39.87 -6.52 -3.04
C VAL A 175 -39.12 -7.00 -1.79
N ASP A 176 -38.01 -6.36 -1.42
CA ASP A 176 -37.19 -6.72 -0.26
C ASP A 176 -37.56 -5.88 0.97
N PRO A 177 -38.13 -6.50 2.06
CA PRO A 177 -38.51 -5.80 3.27
C PRO A 177 -37.34 -5.11 4.01
N VAL A 178 -36.09 -5.47 3.74
CA VAL A 178 -34.90 -4.84 4.32
C VAL A 178 -34.82 -3.35 3.93
N TYR A 179 -35.37 -2.98 2.76
CA TYR A 179 -35.40 -1.60 2.27
C TYR A 179 -36.68 -0.83 2.66
N ASP A 180 -37.58 -1.42 3.45
CA ASP A 180 -38.81 -0.75 3.95
C ASP A 180 -38.49 0.40 4.92
N SER A 181 -37.29 0.46 5.47
CA SER A 181 -36.78 1.53 6.35
C SER A 181 -36.25 2.75 5.58
N VAL A 182 -36.14 2.65 4.24
CA VAL A 182 -35.62 3.75 3.39
C VAL A 182 -36.62 4.90 3.34
N ILE A 183 -36.17 6.07 3.80
CA ILE A 183 -36.97 7.32 3.89
C ILE A 183 -36.66 8.29 2.74
N LEU A 184 -35.55 8.08 2.03
CA LEU A 184 -35.13 8.89 0.90
C LEU A 184 -34.32 8.04 -0.08
N HIS A 185 -34.66 8.14 -1.36
CA HIS A 185 -33.90 7.59 -2.47
C HIS A 185 -33.11 8.73 -3.14
N VAL A 186 -31.79 8.64 -3.17
CA VAL A 186 -30.91 9.68 -3.77
C VAL A 186 -30.40 9.18 -5.10
N VAL A 187 -30.58 9.95 -6.17
CA VAL A 187 -30.25 9.51 -7.54
C VAL A 187 -29.51 10.59 -8.31
N VAL A 188 -28.76 10.18 -9.33
CA VAL A 188 -28.18 11.10 -10.31
C VAL A 188 -29.19 11.44 -11.39
N TYR A 189 -29.89 10.44 -11.90
CA TYR A 189 -30.89 10.60 -12.95
C TYR A 189 -32.26 10.09 -12.47
N ALA A 190 -33.24 10.99 -12.40
CA ALA A 190 -34.62 10.65 -12.11
C ALA A 190 -35.22 9.75 -13.22
N GLY A 191 -36.17 8.89 -12.83
CA GLY A 191 -36.82 7.95 -13.73
C GLY A 191 -38.13 7.40 -13.19
N ARG A 192 -38.21 6.08 -13.05
CA ARG A 192 -39.39 5.42 -12.46
C ARG A 192 -39.32 5.52 -10.94
N ARG A 193 -40.33 6.17 -10.35
CA ARG A 193 -40.45 6.39 -8.91
C ARG A 193 -40.29 5.11 -8.10
N ALA A 194 -39.41 5.15 -7.08
CA ALA A 194 -39.19 4.06 -6.15
C ALA A 194 -40.39 3.83 -5.22
N VAL A 195 -40.73 2.57 -4.96
CA VAL A 195 -41.71 2.13 -3.98
C VAL A 195 -41.12 1.04 -3.08
N ASP A 196 -41.53 1.00 -1.82
CA ASP A 196 -41.13 -0.09 -0.92
C ASP A 196 -41.94 -1.38 -1.15
N SER A 197 -41.67 -2.44 -0.36
CA SER A 197 -42.33 -3.74 -0.51
C SER A 197 -43.85 -3.68 -0.24
N LYS A 198 -44.31 -2.58 0.37
CA LYS A 198 -45.75 -2.34 0.67
C LYS A 198 -46.41 -1.39 -0.33
N GLY A 199 -45.68 -1.01 -1.40
CA GLY A 199 -46.17 -0.09 -2.42
C GLY A 199 -46.20 1.39 -1.98
N ARG A 200 -45.56 1.77 -0.86
CA ARG A 200 -45.46 3.16 -0.43
C ARG A 200 -44.36 3.84 -1.26
N ALA A 201 -44.70 4.99 -1.81
CA ALA A 201 -43.75 5.76 -2.60
C ALA A 201 -42.65 6.38 -1.72
N ILE A 202 -41.42 6.20 -2.11
CA ILE A 202 -40.22 6.79 -1.46
C ILE A 202 -39.95 8.14 -2.09
N PRO A 203 -39.72 9.22 -1.30
CA PRO A 203 -39.28 10.50 -1.81
C PRO A 203 -37.93 10.38 -2.53
N THR A 204 -37.76 11.04 -3.68
CA THR A 204 -36.54 11.00 -4.48
C THR A 204 -35.84 12.34 -4.50
N LEU A 205 -34.55 12.36 -4.18
CA LEU A 205 -33.64 13.50 -4.36
C LEU A 205 -32.75 13.27 -5.55
N VAL A 206 -32.73 14.20 -6.50
CA VAL A 206 -31.71 14.24 -7.54
C VAL A 206 -30.49 15.01 -7.02
N VAL A 207 -29.31 14.41 -7.12
CA VAL A 207 -28.06 15.06 -6.69
C VAL A 207 -27.87 16.35 -7.49
N PRO A 208 -27.79 17.51 -6.84
CA PRO A 208 -27.60 18.77 -7.55
C PRO A 208 -26.21 18.81 -8.23
N HIS A 209 -26.15 19.38 -9.43
CA HIS A 209 -24.91 19.54 -10.20
C HIS A 209 -24.12 18.25 -10.43
N ALA A 210 -24.81 17.12 -10.58
CA ALA A 210 -24.16 15.79 -10.72
C ALA A 210 -23.20 15.70 -11.91
N ASP A 211 -23.56 16.28 -13.07
CA ASP A 211 -22.70 16.28 -14.25
C ASP A 211 -21.39 17.06 -14.03
N GLU A 212 -21.45 18.18 -13.30
CA GLU A 212 -20.27 18.99 -12.93
C GLU A 212 -19.38 18.25 -11.91
N LEU A 213 -20.00 17.55 -10.97
CA LEU A 213 -19.27 16.66 -10.05
C LEU A 213 -18.52 15.57 -10.79
N VAL A 214 -19.17 14.90 -11.72
CA VAL A 214 -18.59 13.86 -12.57
C VAL A 214 -17.45 14.42 -13.41
N GLN A 215 -17.64 15.58 -14.03
CA GLN A 215 -16.60 16.23 -14.81
C GLN A 215 -15.39 16.60 -13.93
N THR A 216 -15.63 17.21 -12.77
CA THR A 216 -14.56 17.61 -11.82
C THR A 216 -13.79 16.37 -11.34
N TYR A 217 -14.49 15.29 -10.98
CA TYR A 217 -13.86 14.03 -10.61
C TYR A 217 -13.03 13.44 -11.76
N GLY A 218 -13.59 13.43 -12.98
CA GLY A 218 -12.89 13.00 -14.19
C GLY A 218 -11.60 13.77 -14.42
N ASP A 219 -11.63 15.09 -14.29
CA ASP A 219 -10.46 15.97 -14.43
C ASP A 219 -9.42 15.73 -13.32
N MET A 220 -9.87 15.48 -12.10
CA MET A 220 -8.98 15.12 -10.97
C MET A 220 -8.26 13.81 -11.22
N ILE A 221 -8.98 12.74 -11.58
CA ILE A 221 -8.37 11.42 -11.78
C ILE A 221 -7.54 11.33 -13.06
N ALA A 222 -7.78 12.20 -14.05
CA ALA A 222 -6.98 12.29 -15.27
C ALA A 222 -5.58 12.87 -15.01
N ARG A 223 -5.39 13.61 -13.93
CA ARG A 223 -4.07 14.14 -13.55
C ARG A 223 -3.10 13.00 -13.26
N ARG A 224 -1.92 13.05 -13.89
CA ARG A 224 -0.88 12.02 -13.71
C ARG A 224 -0.02 12.24 -12.47
N LYS A 225 -0.04 13.44 -11.90
CA LYS A 225 0.70 13.81 -10.68
C LYS A 225 -0.17 13.59 -9.45
N GLU A 226 0.45 13.19 -8.38
CA GLU A 226 -0.15 13.08 -7.05
C GLU A 226 0.29 14.30 -6.21
N PRO A 227 -0.60 14.86 -5.37
CA PRO A 227 -2.00 14.49 -5.20
C PRO A 227 -2.86 14.92 -6.41
N CYS A 228 -3.87 14.13 -6.76
CA CYS A 228 -4.73 14.44 -7.91
C CYS A 228 -5.59 15.69 -7.71
N CYS A 229 -5.89 16.08 -6.48
CA CYS A 229 -6.51 17.38 -6.14
C CYS A 229 -5.56 18.57 -6.35
N GLY A 230 -4.24 18.34 -6.54
CA GLY A 230 -3.24 19.40 -6.76
C GLY A 230 -3.19 20.39 -5.59
N SER A 231 -3.11 21.69 -5.89
CA SER A 231 -3.04 22.75 -4.88
C SER A 231 -4.31 22.90 -4.02
N ALA A 232 -5.43 22.29 -4.40
CA ALA A 232 -6.65 22.33 -3.58
C ALA A 232 -6.44 21.75 -2.18
N ILE A 233 -5.49 20.81 -2.00
CA ILE A 233 -5.14 20.28 -0.68
C ILE A 233 -4.57 21.37 0.26
N GLY A 234 -3.85 22.36 -0.27
CA GLY A 234 -3.33 23.48 0.49
C GLY A 234 -4.37 24.54 0.86
N MET A 235 -5.56 24.51 0.25
CA MET A 235 -6.66 25.44 0.53
C MET A 235 -7.51 25.01 1.73
N VAL A 236 -7.29 23.81 2.26
CA VAL A 236 -7.96 23.32 3.48
C VAL A 236 -7.39 24.04 4.70
N SER A 237 -8.25 24.40 5.65
CA SER A 237 -7.80 25.11 6.87
C SER A 237 -6.75 24.30 7.64
N SER A 238 -5.91 25.00 8.40
CA SER A 238 -4.85 24.33 9.18
C SER A 238 -5.39 23.36 10.24
N ILE A 239 -6.58 23.62 10.78
CA ILE A 239 -7.26 22.74 11.74
C ILE A 239 -7.70 21.46 11.02
N GLU A 240 -8.46 21.57 9.93
CA GLU A 240 -8.89 20.42 9.14
C GLU A 240 -7.70 19.58 8.63
N GLN A 241 -6.60 20.23 8.21
CA GLN A 241 -5.37 19.52 7.83
C GLN A 241 -4.81 18.71 9.01
N THR A 242 -4.73 19.29 10.20
CA THR A 242 -4.21 18.63 11.39
C THR A 242 -5.07 17.44 11.78
N GLU A 243 -6.39 17.62 11.86
CA GLU A 243 -7.33 16.55 12.18
C GLU A 243 -7.25 15.40 11.17
N TRP A 244 -7.19 15.74 9.88
CA TRP A 244 -7.07 14.75 8.82
C TRP A 244 -5.75 13.98 8.88
N MET A 245 -4.62 14.67 9.12
CA MET A 245 -3.31 14.04 9.24
C MET A 245 -3.24 13.11 10.47
N LEU A 246 -3.83 13.50 11.60
CA LEU A 246 -3.90 12.64 12.80
C LEU A 246 -4.74 11.38 12.52
N ARG A 247 -5.89 11.52 11.87
CA ARG A 247 -6.71 10.37 11.48
C ARG A 247 -5.95 9.41 10.57
N LEU A 248 -5.29 9.93 9.53
CA LEU A 248 -4.47 9.12 8.62
C LEU A 248 -3.31 8.42 9.34
N LEU A 249 -2.68 9.09 10.33
CA LEU A 249 -1.65 8.45 11.15
C LEU A 249 -2.23 7.28 11.94
N VAL A 250 -3.38 7.47 12.61
CA VAL A 250 -4.04 6.40 13.37
C VAL A 250 -4.40 5.23 12.47
N GLU A 251 -4.98 5.48 11.29
CA GLU A 251 -5.29 4.43 10.30
C GLU A 251 -4.03 3.66 9.88
N ARG A 252 -2.90 4.36 9.71
CA ARG A 252 -1.63 3.75 9.40
C ARG A 252 -1.09 2.90 10.55
N LEU A 253 -1.14 3.42 11.77
CA LEU A 253 -0.68 2.71 12.96
C LEU A 253 -1.53 1.46 13.24
N GLN A 254 -2.85 1.53 13.05
CA GLN A 254 -3.74 0.37 13.15
C GLN A 254 -3.35 -0.71 12.14
N THR A 255 -3.19 -0.36 10.85
CA THR A 255 -2.75 -1.32 9.82
C THR A 255 -1.39 -1.95 10.19
N LYS A 256 -0.45 -1.14 10.68
CA LYS A 256 0.87 -1.63 11.12
C LYS A 256 0.82 -2.46 12.40
N SER A 257 -0.11 -2.14 13.28
CA SER A 257 -0.40 -2.93 14.49
C SER A 257 -0.93 -4.32 14.14
N ASP A 258 -1.81 -4.42 13.17
CA ASP A 258 -2.33 -5.71 12.69
C ASP A 258 -1.21 -6.55 12.04
N ASP A 259 -0.36 -5.94 11.22
CA ASP A 259 0.84 -6.58 10.65
C ASP A 259 1.75 -7.11 11.79
N ALA A 260 2.02 -6.28 12.82
CA ALA A 260 2.87 -6.63 13.94
C ALA A 260 2.27 -7.78 14.78
N ARG A 261 0.99 -7.71 15.11
CA ARG A 261 0.25 -8.77 15.82
C ARG A 261 0.38 -10.10 15.09
N HIS A 262 0.15 -10.11 13.80
CA HIS A 262 0.26 -11.31 12.99
C HIS A 262 1.68 -11.92 12.98
N GLU A 263 2.74 -11.08 12.95
CA GLU A 263 4.12 -11.57 13.09
C GLU A 263 4.41 -12.09 14.51
N VAL A 264 3.85 -11.48 15.56
CA VAL A 264 3.98 -11.94 16.95
C VAL A 264 3.34 -13.31 17.13
N GLU A 265 2.13 -13.52 16.60
CA GLU A 265 1.41 -14.81 16.65
C GLU A 265 2.16 -15.94 15.93
N LYS A 266 2.90 -15.61 14.87
CA LYS A 266 3.73 -16.57 14.11
C LYS A 266 5.13 -16.78 14.65
N SER A 267 5.54 -16.03 15.65
CA SER A 267 6.88 -16.06 16.20
C SER A 267 6.94 -16.97 17.42
N GLU A 268 7.96 -17.83 17.51
CA GLU A 268 8.12 -18.74 18.65
C GLU A 268 8.42 -18.02 19.98
N LEU A 269 9.10 -16.89 19.92
CA LEU A 269 9.46 -16.05 21.06
C LEU A 269 8.65 -14.73 21.09
N GLY A 270 7.49 -14.72 20.42
CA GLY A 270 6.53 -13.63 20.47
C GLY A 270 7.13 -12.27 20.08
N TRP A 271 6.94 -11.27 20.94
CA TRP A 271 7.31 -9.88 20.69
C TRP A 271 8.78 -9.68 20.37
N GLU A 272 9.70 -10.33 21.09
CA GLU A 272 11.15 -10.13 20.88
C GLU A 272 11.57 -10.60 19.48
N GLU A 273 11.10 -11.74 19.03
CA GLU A 273 11.46 -12.28 17.72
C GLU A 273 10.81 -11.49 16.59
N ALA A 274 9.52 -11.20 16.69
CA ALA A 274 8.79 -10.42 15.71
C ALA A 274 9.37 -9.01 15.57
N PHE A 275 9.69 -8.37 16.69
CA PHE A 275 10.31 -7.05 16.70
C PHE A 275 11.70 -7.04 16.06
N LEU A 276 12.55 -8.01 16.40
CA LEU A 276 13.89 -8.14 15.81
C LEU A 276 13.81 -8.35 14.29
N ARG A 277 12.84 -9.14 13.79
CA ARG A 277 12.56 -9.30 12.36
C ARG A 277 12.22 -7.94 11.71
N SER A 278 11.38 -7.14 12.36
CA SER A 278 11.02 -5.80 11.89
C SER A 278 12.22 -4.85 11.87
N VAL A 279 13.08 -4.88 12.90
CA VAL A 279 14.33 -4.08 12.94
C VAL A 279 15.25 -4.48 11.79
N ALA A 280 15.45 -5.78 11.57
CA ALA A 280 16.24 -6.28 10.45
C ALA A 280 15.69 -5.80 9.10
N GLN A 281 14.39 -5.90 8.90
CA GLN A 281 13.70 -5.42 7.70
C GLN A 281 13.92 -3.91 7.47
N SER A 282 13.84 -3.11 8.54
CA SER A 282 14.11 -1.67 8.49
C SER A 282 15.57 -1.34 8.15
N LEU A 283 16.53 -2.14 8.60
CA LEU A 283 17.95 -2.01 8.21
C LEU A 283 18.18 -2.33 6.73
N GLY A 284 17.43 -3.27 6.16
CA GLY A 284 17.46 -3.62 4.73
C GLY A 284 16.93 -2.53 3.81
N GLN A 285 16.22 -1.55 4.34
CA GLN A 285 15.55 -0.50 3.58
C GLN A 285 14.56 -1.07 2.54
N ARG A 286 14.10 -0.23 1.60
CA ARG A 286 13.15 -0.64 0.56
C ARG A 286 13.66 -1.78 -0.33
N VAL A 287 14.98 -1.83 -0.57
CA VAL A 287 15.55 -2.71 -1.61
C VAL A 287 15.88 -4.11 -1.08
N ASN A 288 16.35 -4.19 0.17
CA ASN A 288 16.78 -5.43 0.81
C ASN A 288 15.93 -5.76 2.06
N ALA A 289 14.76 -5.14 2.24
CA ALA A 289 13.87 -5.41 3.38
C ALA A 289 13.44 -6.89 3.42
N GLU A 290 12.96 -7.43 2.30
CA GLU A 290 12.54 -8.83 2.20
C GLU A 290 13.70 -9.82 2.40
N PRO A 291 14.88 -9.67 1.76
CA PRO A 291 16.02 -10.51 2.07
C PRO A 291 16.43 -10.50 3.54
N MET A 292 16.37 -9.34 4.24
CA MET A 292 16.64 -9.27 5.68
C MET A 292 15.60 -10.03 6.50
N LEU A 293 14.34 -9.98 6.12
CA LEU A 293 13.29 -10.76 6.78
C LEU A 293 13.49 -12.27 6.55
N TRP A 294 13.85 -12.68 5.32
CA TRP A 294 14.13 -14.09 5.03
C TRP A 294 15.34 -14.61 5.82
N LEU A 295 16.39 -13.79 5.96
CA LEU A 295 17.54 -14.11 6.80
C LEU A 295 17.11 -14.38 8.25
N MET A 296 16.28 -13.50 8.82
CA MET A 296 15.82 -13.66 10.21
C MET A 296 14.88 -14.85 10.39
N ARG A 297 14.07 -15.16 9.39
CA ARG A 297 13.19 -16.35 9.40
C ARG A 297 13.98 -17.65 9.24
N SER A 298 15.10 -17.65 8.50
CA SER A 298 16.00 -18.80 8.36
C SER A 298 16.92 -18.99 9.56
N THR A 299 16.98 -18.03 10.47
CA THR A 299 17.87 -18.03 11.64
C THR A 299 17.06 -17.76 12.91
N PRO A 300 16.47 -18.78 13.55
CA PRO A 300 15.60 -18.61 14.72
C PRO A 300 16.29 -17.85 15.86
N LEU A 301 15.58 -16.95 16.53
CA LEU A 301 16.12 -16.16 17.63
C LEU A 301 16.70 -17.03 18.77
N LYS A 302 16.08 -18.17 19.04
CA LYS A 302 16.61 -19.17 20.01
C LYS A 302 18.04 -19.61 19.67
N THR A 303 18.36 -19.73 18.39
CA THR A 303 19.71 -20.10 17.93
C THR A 303 20.69 -18.95 18.15
N LEU A 304 20.29 -17.73 17.81
CA LEU A 304 21.09 -16.52 18.04
C LEU A 304 21.40 -16.32 19.53
N TRP A 305 20.44 -16.55 20.41
CA TRP A 305 20.63 -16.45 21.87
C TRP A 305 21.63 -17.48 22.43
N LYS A 306 21.66 -18.70 21.86
CA LYS A 306 22.62 -19.75 22.29
C LYS A 306 24.08 -19.41 21.98
N ILE A 307 24.35 -18.52 21.03
CA ILE A 307 25.71 -18.12 20.64
C ILE A 307 25.98 -16.62 20.92
N ARG A 308 25.07 -15.96 21.61
CA ARG A 308 25.10 -14.52 21.82
C ARG A 308 26.36 -13.99 22.49
N ASP A 309 26.98 -14.77 23.38
CA ASP A 309 28.19 -14.35 24.09
C ASP A 309 29.42 -14.21 23.18
N GLY A 310 29.35 -14.74 21.95
CA GLY A 310 30.37 -14.65 20.93
C GLY A 310 29.97 -13.70 19.80
N TRP A 311 30.38 -12.42 19.85
CA TRP A 311 30.09 -11.47 18.78
C TRP A 311 30.50 -11.99 17.39
N PHE A 312 31.75 -12.51 17.28
CA PHE A 312 32.24 -13.06 16.02
C PHE A 312 31.41 -14.23 15.52
N SER A 313 30.93 -15.10 16.41
CA SER A 313 30.05 -16.21 16.06
C SER A 313 28.69 -15.75 15.55
N LEU A 314 28.10 -14.69 16.14
CA LEU A 314 26.87 -14.08 15.63
C LEU A 314 27.06 -13.49 14.24
N GLU A 315 28.14 -12.75 14.04
CA GLU A 315 28.44 -12.15 12.74
C GLU A 315 28.68 -13.22 11.67
N ALA A 316 29.47 -14.25 11.98
CA ALA A 316 29.73 -15.38 11.09
C ALA A 316 28.44 -16.13 10.73
N LEU A 317 27.58 -16.40 11.73
CA LEU A 317 26.33 -17.11 11.51
C LEU A 317 25.41 -16.31 10.60
N LEU A 318 25.18 -15.03 10.86
CA LEU A 318 24.26 -14.20 10.07
C LEU A 318 24.80 -13.95 8.65
N LEU A 319 26.10 -13.67 8.47
CA LEU A 319 26.71 -13.51 7.15
C LEU A 319 26.71 -14.82 6.35
N GLY A 320 26.91 -15.94 6.99
CA GLY A 320 26.82 -17.25 6.36
C GLY A 320 25.39 -17.62 5.96
N GLN A 321 24.43 -17.48 6.88
CA GLN A 321 23.02 -17.72 6.64
C GLN A 321 22.44 -16.81 5.54
N SER A 322 22.98 -15.59 5.38
CA SER A 322 22.63 -14.71 4.27
C SER A 322 23.07 -15.21 2.90
N GLY A 323 23.93 -16.24 2.82
CA GLY A 323 24.55 -16.72 1.60
C GLY A 323 25.66 -15.83 1.04
N LEU A 324 25.99 -14.71 1.71
CA LEU A 324 26.98 -13.74 1.22
C LEU A 324 28.42 -14.28 1.32
N LEU A 325 28.74 -15.15 2.31
CA LEU A 325 30.05 -15.83 2.36
C LEU A 325 30.24 -16.72 1.12
N GLY A 326 29.26 -17.55 0.79
CA GLY A 326 29.30 -18.39 -0.39
C GLY A 326 29.39 -17.57 -1.71
N GLU A 327 28.75 -16.39 -1.75
CA GLU A 327 28.85 -15.48 -2.89
C GLU A 327 30.25 -14.86 -3.01
N ALA A 328 30.84 -14.41 -1.91
CA ALA A 328 32.21 -13.89 -1.86
C ALA A 328 33.21 -14.95 -2.39
N ARG A 329 33.06 -16.21 -1.98
CA ARG A 329 33.89 -17.32 -2.48
C ARG A 329 33.70 -17.58 -3.97
N ARG A 330 32.47 -17.60 -4.46
CA ARG A 330 32.20 -17.74 -5.91
C ARG A 330 32.85 -16.63 -6.74
N GLN A 331 32.85 -15.40 -6.20
CA GLN A 331 33.45 -14.23 -6.84
C GLN A 331 34.98 -14.12 -6.61
N ARG A 332 35.59 -15.10 -5.93
CA ARG A 332 37.03 -15.11 -5.54
C ARG A 332 37.43 -13.89 -4.68
N ARG A 333 36.51 -13.39 -3.85
CA ARG A 333 36.70 -12.30 -2.90
C ARG A 333 36.85 -12.88 -1.50
N VAL A 334 37.98 -13.53 -1.25
CA VAL A 334 38.26 -14.21 0.01
C VAL A 334 39.57 -13.67 0.59
N ASP A 335 39.45 -13.03 1.72
CA ASP A 335 40.59 -12.62 2.57
C ASP A 335 40.59 -13.45 3.88
N SER A 336 41.56 -13.23 4.74
CA SER A 336 41.71 -13.95 6.00
C SER A 336 40.50 -13.80 6.93
N TYR A 337 39.79 -12.65 6.85
CA TYR A 337 38.59 -12.43 7.65
C TYR A 337 37.41 -13.27 7.13
N VAL A 338 37.22 -13.29 5.83
CA VAL A 338 36.19 -14.12 5.19
C VAL A 338 36.44 -15.61 5.47
N GLU A 339 37.69 -16.09 5.40
CA GLU A 339 38.06 -17.48 5.75
C GLU A 339 37.73 -17.80 7.22
N ALA A 340 38.01 -16.89 8.13
CA ALA A 340 37.70 -17.07 9.55
C ALA A 340 36.16 -17.12 9.79
N LEU A 341 35.41 -16.25 9.12
CA LEU A 341 33.94 -16.25 9.18
C LEU A 341 33.35 -17.55 8.62
N GLU A 342 33.88 -18.05 7.48
CA GLU A 342 33.43 -19.32 6.89
C GLU A 342 33.67 -20.49 7.84
N LYS A 343 34.85 -20.57 8.45
CA LYS A 343 35.19 -21.64 9.40
C LYS A 343 34.23 -21.65 10.59
N GLU A 344 33.97 -20.48 11.17
CA GLU A 344 33.04 -20.33 12.29
C GLU A 344 31.59 -20.66 11.86
N TYR A 345 31.19 -20.18 10.67
CA TYR A 345 29.87 -20.46 10.12
C TYR A 345 29.63 -21.95 9.93
N TYR A 346 30.57 -22.70 9.36
CA TYR A 346 30.45 -24.15 9.19
C TYR A 346 30.33 -24.88 10.52
N TYR A 347 31.05 -24.44 11.54
CA TYR A 347 30.92 -25.01 12.89
C TYR A 347 29.50 -24.77 13.44
N GLN A 348 28.96 -23.56 13.33
CA GLN A 348 27.63 -23.22 13.85
C GLN A 348 26.51 -23.90 13.06
N THR A 349 26.61 -23.99 11.74
CA THR A 349 25.61 -24.69 10.92
C THR A 349 25.56 -26.18 11.19
N ALA A 350 26.70 -26.82 11.37
CA ALA A 350 26.76 -28.22 11.77
C ALA A 350 26.10 -28.48 13.15
N ARG A 351 26.27 -27.50 14.08
CA ARG A 351 25.68 -27.57 15.42
C ARG A 351 24.17 -27.41 15.43
N PHE A 352 23.62 -26.57 14.57
CA PHE A 352 22.20 -26.18 14.61
C PHE A 352 21.37 -26.69 13.43
N GLY A 353 21.97 -27.34 12.45
CA GLY A 353 21.28 -27.88 11.28
C GLY A 353 20.64 -26.81 10.39
N LEU A 354 21.29 -25.64 10.23
CA LEU A 354 20.74 -24.51 9.51
C LEU A 354 21.07 -24.57 8.02
N THR A 355 20.18 -24.02 7.18
CA THR A 355 20.36 -23.90 5.73
C THR A 355 20.35 -22.42 5.32
N PRO A 356 21.38 -21.93 4.59
CA PRO A 356 21.46 -20.53 4.19
C PRO A 356 20.41 -20.17 3.14
N ILE A 357 20.00 -18.90 3.11
CA ILE A 357 19.26 -18.35 1.98
C ILE A 357 20.23 -18.13 0.79
N SER A 358 19.67 -17.96 -0.41
CA SER A 358 20.49 -17.69 -1.59
C SER A 358 21.18 -16.33 -1.50
N GLY A 359 22.51 -16.26 -1.69
CA GLY A 359 23.26 -15.01 -1.74
C GLY A 359 22.89 -14.10 -2.92
N GLY A 360 22.26 -14.65 -3.97
CA GLY A 360 21.81 -13.90 -5.15
C GLY A 360 20.57 -13.02 -4.91
N VAL A 361 19.89 -13.12 -3.77
CA VAL A 361 18.72 -12.29 -3.46
C VAL A 361 19.08 -10.84 -3.11
N TRP A 362 20.33 -10.61 -2.70
CA TRP A 362 20.80 -9.30 -2.25
C TRP A 362 21.06 -8.34 -3.41
N LYS A 363 20.55 -7.14 -3.30
CA LYS A 363 20.71 -6.10 -4.32
C LYS A 363 21.73 -5.05 -3.87
N HIS A 364 22.74 -4.84 -4.72
CA HIS A 364 23.80 -3.83 -4.54
C HIS A 364 23.65 -2.66 -5.51
N LEU A 365 23.06 -2.90 -6.68
CA LEU A 365 22.86 -1.86 -7.70
C LEU A 365 21.95 -0.73 -7.18
N ARG A 366 22.40 0.52 -7.33
CA ARG A 366 21.72 1.74 -6.85
C ARG A 366 21.59 1.83 -5.32
N VAL A 367 22.40 1.05 -4.59
CA VAL A 367 22.51 1.12 -3.13
C VAL A 367 23.84 1.79 -2.77
N ARG A 368 23.80 2.76 -1.84
CA ARG A 368 25.05 3.39 -1.36
C ARG A 368 25.89 2.37 -0.60
N PRO A 369 27.24 2.40 -0.68
CA PRO A 369 28.10 1.43 0.00
C PRO A 369 27.80 1.30 1.51
N SER A 370 27.52 2.41 2.19
CA SER A 370 27.14 2.42 3.62
C SER A 370 25.83 1.68 3.91
N ALA A 371 25.08 1.24 2.90
CA ALA A 371 23.83 0.48 3.02
C ALA A 371 23.94 -0.91 2.39
N PHE A 372 25.13 -1.38 2.06
CA PHE A 372 25.34 -2.72 1.51
C PHE A 372 24.90 -3.81 2.51
N PRO A 373 24.35 -4.91 2.02
CA PRO A 373 23.77 -5.97 2.84
C PRO A 373 24.72 -6.50 3.91
N ALA A 374 25.97 -6.83 3.53
CA ALA A 374 26.94 -7.39 4.46
C ALA A 374 27.20 -6.46 5.66
N LEU A 375 27.37 -5.15 5.43
CA LEU A 375 27.54 -4.16 6.48
C LEU A 375 26.28 -4.06 7.38
N ARG A 376 25.08 -4.13 6.80
CA ARG A 376 23.82 -4.10 7.57
C ARG A 376 23.64 -5.33 8.42
N ILE A 377 24.06 -6.49 7.93
CA ILE A 377 24.04 -7.75 8.68
C ILE A 377 25.04 -7.71 9.84
N ALA A 378 26.24 -7.18 9.62
CA ALA A 378 27.21 -6.97 10.70
C ALA A 378 26.69 -6.02 11.80
N GLN A 379 26.01 -4.92 11.40
CA GLN A 379 25.34 -4.01 12.36
C GLN A 379 24.21 -4.72 13.11
N LEU A 380 23.43 -5.57 12.45
CA LEU A 380 22.38 -6.36 13.09
C LEU A 380 22.96 -7.37 14.09
N ALA A 381 24.07 -8.05 13.74
CA ALA A 381 24.79 -8.96 14.64
C ALA A 381 25.23 -8.23 15.91
N ALA A 382 25.79 -7.03 15.76
CA ALA A 382 26.22 -6.19 16.89
C ALA A 382 25.05 -5.71 17.76
N ILE A 383 23.88 -5.40 17.18
CA ILE A 383 22.67 -5.07 17.92
C ILE A 383 22.20 -6.26 18.76
N ILE A 384 22.16 -7.47 18.17
CA ILE A 384 21.77 -8.70 18.86
C ILE A 384 22.76 -9.03 19.99
N TYR A 385 24.06 -8.87 19.74
CA TYR A 385 25.11 -9.07 20.75
C TYR A 385 24.91 -8.18 21.97
N ARG A 386 24.61 -6.89 21.74
CA ARG A 386 24.52 -5.89 22.80
C ARG A 386 23.21 -5.96 23.58
N SER A 387 22.10 -6.37 22.97
CA SER A 387 20.78 -6.31 23.58
C SER A 387 20.18 -7.69 23.76
N GLU A 388 19.90 -8.05 25.02
CA GLU A 388 19.23 -9.31 25.36
C GLU A 388 17.73 -9.29 25.07
N HIS A 389 17.11 -8.16 25.43
CA HIS A 389 15.69 -7.92 25.33
C HIS A 389 15.46 -6.59 24.63
N LEU A 390 15.68 -6.58 23.29
CA LEU A 390 15.65 -5.37 22.50
C LEU A 390 14.26 -4.72 22.51
N PHE A 391 13.21 -5.54 22.37
CA PHE A 391 11.82 -5.05 22.38
C PHE A 391 11.48 -4.42 23.75
N SER A 392 11.73 -5.13 24.84
CA SER A 392 11.47 -4.61 26.19
C SER A 392 12.23 -3.32 26.48
N SER A 393 13.47 -3.20 25.98
CA SER A 393 14.24 -1.96 26.09
C SER A 393 13.61 -0.82 25.31
N MET A 394 13.06 -1.10 24.11
CA MET A 394 12.44 -0.11 23.23
C MET A 394 11.05 0.34 23.72
N LEU A 395 10.35 -0.45 24.53
CA LEU A 395 9.09 -0.03 25.17
C LEU A 395 9.28 1.12 26.16
N ASN A 396 10.48 1.27 26.71
CA ASN A 396 10.78 2.26 27.76
C ASN A 396 11.50 3.51 27.23
N VAL A 397 11.83 3.60 25.94
CA VAL A 397 12.50 4.78 25.39
C VAL A 397 11.52 5.96 25.33
N GLY A 398 11.97 7.15 25.77
CA GLY A 398 11.20 8.38 25.74
C GLY A 398 11.66 9.38 24.67
N SER A 399 12.78 9.10 23.98
CA SER A 399 13.34 10.04 23.00
C SER A 399 14.05 9.35 21.84
N VAL A 400 14.20 10.08 20.73
CA VAL A 400 14.96 9.63 19.55
C VAL A 400 16.43 9.41 19.89
N GLU A 401 16.98 10.22 20.80
CA GLU A 401 18.35 10.12 21.27
C GLU A 401 18.60 8.81 22.02
N GLU A 402 17.66 8.36 22.84
CA GLU A 402 17.74 7.08 23.53
C GLU A 402 17.69 5.92 22.54
N VAL A 403 16.80 5.97 21.54
CA VAL A 403 16.76 5.00 20.44
C VAL A 403 18.09 4.95 19.71
N ASN A 404 18.64 6.11 19.35
CA ASN A 404 19.94 6.19 18.68
C ASN A 404 21.07 5.60 19.54
N LYS A 405 21.06 5.85 20.85
CA LYS A 405 22.03 5.29 21.80
C LYS A 405 21.97 3.76 21.86
N LEU A 406 20.76 3.19 21.85
CA LEU A 406 20.57 1.73 21.85
C LEU A 406 21.02 1.09 20.54
N LEU A 407 20.76 1.73 19.40
CA LEU A 407 21.07 1.19 18.07
C LEU A 407 22.49 1.52 17.59
N ARG A 408 23.20 2.49 18.22
CA ARG A 408 24.55 2.87 17.84
C ARG A 408 25.58 1.92 18.42
N VAL A 409 25.71 0.76 17.78
CA VAL A 409 26.63 -0.32 18.18
C VAL A 409 27.97 -0.22 17.49
N GLU A 410 29.02 -0.74 18.16
CA GLU A 410 30.30 -1.00 17.54
C GLU A 410 30.21 -2.24 16.64
N ILE A 411 30.96 -2.25 15.57
CA ILE A 411 31.10 -3.39 14.66
C ILE A 411 32.58 -3.76 14.54
N SER A 412 32.90 -4.93 13.97
CA SER A 412 34.30 -5.38 13.89
C SER A 412 35.19 -4.40 13.12
N ASP A 413 36.47 -4.35 13.46
CA ASP A 413 37.45 -3.45 12.82
C ASP A 413 37.59 -3.67 11.32
N TYR A 414 37.27 -4.86 10.85
CA TYR A 414 37.20 -5.18 9.43
C TYR A 414 36.34 -4.16 8.66
N TRP A 415 35.18 -3.85 9.21
CA TRP A 415 34.24 -2.91 8.58
C TRP A 415 34.70 -1.45 8.62
N LEU A 416 35.75 -1.10 9.34
CA LEU A 416 36.31 0.26 9.26
C LEU A 416 36.79 0.57 7.84
N THR A 417 37.34 -0.44 7.15
CA THR A 417 37.90 -0.29 5.80
C THR A 417 37.07 -0.96 4.69
N HIS A 418 36.14 -1.87 5.02
CA HIS A 418 35.38 -2.64 4.04
C HIS A 418 33.89 -2.27 4.04
N TYR A 419 33.25 -2.36 2.88
CA TYR A 419 31.80 -2.20 2.71
C TYR A 419 31.11 -3.51 2.29
N ALA A 420 31.86 -4.43 1.69
CA ALA A 420 31.43 -5.78 1.36
C ALA A 420 32.56 -6.76 1.70
N LEU A 421 32.24 -8.06 1.72
CA LEU A 421 33.18 -9.13 2.03
C LEU A 421 34.24 -9.27 0.92
N GLY A 422 35.51 -9.29 1.31
CA GLY A 422 36.65 -9.48 0.43
C GLY A 422 36.85 -8.38 -0.61
N ASP A 423 36.27 -7.20 -0.41
CA ASP A 423 36.52 -6.03 -1.24
C ASP A 423 37.91 -5.43 -0.92
N ALA A 424 38.44 -4.64 -1.86
CA ALA A 424 39.64 -3.86 -1.59
C ALA A 424 39.40 -2.87 -0.43
N PRO A 425 40.33 -2.74 0.52
CA PRO A 425 40.16 -1.84 1.66
C PRO A 425 40.09 -0.38 1.21
N SER A 426 39.17 0.37 1.81
CA SER A 426 39.00 1.81 1.64
C SER A 426 39.66 2.57 2.80
N THR A 427 39.68 3.91 2.73
CA THR A 427 40.11 4.74 3.87
C THR A 427 39.29 4.42 5.11
N PRO A 428 39.93 4.27 6.27
CA PRO A 428 39.23 3.94 7.53
C PRO A 428 38.16 4.97 7.85
N LYS A 429 36.93 4.47 8.10
CA LYS A 429 35.79 5.29 8.48
C LYS A 429 34.88 4.50 9.42
N SER A 430 34.47 5.11 10.51
CA SER A 430 33.45 4.50 11.40
C SER A 430 32.15 4.26 10.64
N LYS A 431 31.66 3.03 10.73
CA LYS A 431 30.42 2.60 10.08
C LYS A 431 29.37 2.15 11.12
N LYS A 432 29.36 2.82 12.28
CA LYS A 432 28.27 2.69 13.25
C LYS A 432 26.94 3.07 12.61
N LEU A 433 25.86 2.56 13.15
CA LEU A 433 24.54 2.97 12.71
C LEU A 433 24.35 4.47 12.98
N GLY A 434 24.08 5.24 11.96
CA GLY A 434 23.91 6.70 12.07
C GLY A 434 22.50 7.08 12.52
N TYR A 435 22.37 8.31 13.02
CA TYR A 435 21.11 8.88 13.51
C TYR A 435 19.95 8.77 12.51
N GLU A 436 20.18 9.11 11.25
CA GLU A 436 19.14 8.97 10.20
C GLU A 436 18.66 7.52 10.02
N ARG A 437 19.50 6.53 10.32
CA ARG A 437 19.09 5.14 10.27
C ARG A 437 18.30 4.74 11.50
N ALA A 438 18.66 5.28 12.67
CA ALA A 438 17.88 5.10 13.90
C ALA A 438 16.46 5.66 13.74
N LYS A 439 16.29 6.82 13.09
CA LYS A 439 14.96 7.37 12.73
C LYS A 439 14.14 6.38 11.87
N VAL A 440 14.76 5.76 10.87
CA VAL A 440 14.06 4.78 10.02
C VAL A 440 13.59 3.56 10.82
N VAL A 441 14.42 3.05 11.73
CA VAL A 441 14.05 1.94 12.62
C VAL A 441 12.94 2.39 13.59
N LEU A 442 13.03 3.61 14.13
CA LEU A 442 11.99 4.18 14.99
C LEU A 442 10.64 4.22 14.27
N ILE A 443 10.57 4.83 13.09
CA ILE A 443 9.33 5.03 12.34
C ILE A 443 8.73 3.68 11.88
N ASN A 444 9.56 2.73 11.44
CA ASN A 444 9.05 1.52 10.79
C ASN A 444 8.98 0.28 11.71
N SER A 445 9.65 0.30 12.86
CA SER A 445 9.68 -0.83 13.80
C SER A 445 9.24 -0.43 15.21
N ILE A 446 9.91 0.55 15.85
CA ILE A 446 9.66 0.85 17.26
C ILE A 446 8.23 1.37 17.47
N VAL A 447 7.85 2.42 16.75
CA VAL A 447 6.53 3.05 16.89
C VAL A 447 5.39 2.06 16.56
N PRO A 448 5.39 1.32 15.42
CA PRO A 448 4.33 0.36 15.15
C PRO A 448 4.23 -0.76 16.18
N TYR A 449 5.34 -1.31 16.65
CA TYR A 449 5.33 -2.40 17.63
C TYR A 449 4.93 -1.92 19.03
N ARG A 450 5.35 -0.71 19.43
CA ARG A 450 4.94 -0.10 20.69
C ARG A 450 3.44 0.21 20.68
N PHE A 451 2.93 0.76 19.59
CA PHE A 451 1.50 1.03 19.42
C PHE A 451 0.70 -0.29 19.44
N ALA A 452 1.16 -1.32 18.71
CA ALA A 452 0.54 -2.65 18.70
C ALA A 452 0.51 -3.29 20.10
N TYR A 453 1.59 -3.14 20.85
CA TYR A 453 1.66 -3.61 22.24
C TYR A 453 0.61 -2.93 23.11
N GLY A 454 0.50 -1.60 23.01
CA GLY A 454 -0.52 -0.82 23.71
C GLY A 454 -1.94 -1.26 23.36
N VAL A 455 -2.24 -1.47 22.07
CA VAL A 455 -3.57 -1.94 21.61
C VAL A 455 -3.89 -3.32 22.19
N MET A 456 -2.93 -4.28 22.12
CA MET A 456 -3.17 -5.65 22.57
C MET A 456 -3.32 -5.79 24.10
N HIS A 457 -2.73 -4.87 24.86
CA HIS A 457 -2.77 -4.91 26.34
C HIS A 457 -3.71 -3.87 26.94
N GLY A 458 -4.41 -3.08 26.12
CA GLY A 458 -5.25 -1.98 26.59
C GLY A 458 -4.46 -0.86 27.29
N ASP A 459 -3.19 -0.68 26.93
CA ASP A 459 -2.28 0.32 27.49
C ASP A 459 -2.26 1.58 26.59
N GLU A 460 -3.16 2.52 26.90
CA GLU A 460 -3.28 3.78 26.18
C GLU A 460 -1.99 4.63 26.27
N ALA A 461 -1.27 4.58 27.40
CA ALA A 461 -0.03 5.33 27.58
C ALA A 461 1.07 4.88 26.61
N GLN A 462 1.13 3.59 26.27
CA GLN A 462 2.04 3.09 25.23
C GLN A 462 1.64 3.52 23.83
N GLN A 463 0.32 3.62 23.55
CA GLN A 463 -0.16 4.12 22.26
C GLN A 463 0.16 5.61 22.09
N GLU A 464 -0.13 6.44 23.09
CA GLU A 464 0.20 7.87 23.09
C GLU A 464 1.69 8.10 22.95
N SER A 465 2.50 7.43 23.77
CA SER A 465 3.96 7.56 23.72
C SER A 465 4.57 7.12 22.37
N ALA A 466 3.94 6.19 21.64
CA ALA A 466 4.36 5.86 20.29
C ALA A 466 4.13 7.03 19.31
N ILE A 467 3.05 7.79 19.48
CA ILE A 467 2.76 9.00 18.69
C ILE A 467 3.72 10.13 19.08
N ASP A 468 3.94 10.36 20.37
CA ASP A 468 4.87 11.38 20.89
C ASP A 468 6.30 11.20 20.34
N LEU A 469 6.75 9.95 20.20
CA LEU A 469 8.03 9.65 19.57
C LEU A 469 8.09 10.08 18.09
N LEU A 470 6.99 9.98 17.34
CA LEU A 470 6.94 10.47 15.96
C LEU A 470 6.92 11.99 15.88
N GLU A 471 6.31 12.67 16.84
CA GLU A 471 6.30 14.13 16.88
C GLU A 471 7.69 14.73 17.07
N GLN A 472 8.58 14.03 17.80
CA GLN A 472 9.96 14.44 18.03
C GLN A 472 10.86 14.23 16.81
N VAL A 473 10.44 13.47 15.81
CA VAL A 473 11.22 13.18 14.60
C VAL A 473 10.88 14.17 13.51
N ASP A 474 11.89 14.82 12.92
CA ASP A 474 11.70 15.65 11.73
C ASP A 474 11.05 14.85 10.59
N SER A 475 10.29 15.55 9.77
CA SER A 475 9.68 14.95 8.58
C SER A 475 10.70 14.29 7.66
N GLU A 476 10.27 13.24 6.98
CA GLU A 476 11.11 12.58 5.97
C GLU A 476 11.33 13.49 4.76
N GLU A 477 12.60 13.66 4.38
CA GLU A 477 12.99 14.38 3.17
C GLU A 477 13.04 13.42 1.98
N ASN A 478 11.92 13.31 1.26
CA ASN A 478 11.82 12.46 0.07
C ASN A 478 10.91 13.12 -0.99
N ALA A 479 10.99 12.62 -2.22
CA ALA A 479 10.24 13.18 -3.36
C ALA A 479 8.72 13.19 -3.14
N LEU A 480 8.19 12.23 -2.38
CA LEU A 480 6.77 12.15 -2.06
C LEU A 480 6.36 13.32 -1.16
N VAL A 481 7.03 13.49 -0.02
CA VAL A 481 6.74 14.57 0.92
C VAL A 481 6.88 15.93 0.25
N ASN A 482 7.93 16.11 -0.57
CA ASN A 482 8.17 17.36 -1.28
C ASN A 482 7.06 17.68 -2.27
N CYS A 483 6.51 16.68 -2.98
CA CYS A 483 5.38 16.88 -3.88
C CYS A 483 4.14 17.43 -3.15
N TYR A 484 3.86 16.97 -1.93
CA TYR A 484 2.75 17.48 -1.14
C TYR A 484 3.03 18.87 -0.56
N ARG A 485 4.30 19.16 -0.18
CA ARG A 485 4.71 20.52 0.23
C ARG A 485 4.54 21.54 -0.92
N GLU A 486 4.89 21.15 -2.15
CA GLU A 486 4.67 21.97 -3.36
C GLU A 486 3.19 22.27 -3.59
N CYS A 487 2.30 21.40 -3.14
CA CYS A 487 0.85 21.59 -3.18
C CYS A 487 0.30 22.40 -1.98
N GLY A 488 1.16 22.90 -1.09
CA GLY A 488 0.75 23.74 0.04
C GLY A 488 0.48 22.98 1.34
N VAL A 489 0.78 21.68 1.41
CA VAL A 489 0.64 20.90 2.66
C VAL A 489 1.81 21.22 3.59
N ARG A 490 1.51 21.56 4.84
CA ARG A 490 2.54 21.73 5.88
C ARG A 490 2.98 20.36 6.36
N VAL A 491 4.29 20.11 6.38
CA VAL A 491 4.88 18.85 6.86
C VAL A 491 6.07 19.17 7.74
N ARG A 492 5.89 19.12 9.05
CA ARG A 492 6.84 19.53 10.08
C ARG A 492 7.61 18.35 10.67
N ASN A 493 6.93 17.26 10.94
CA ASN A 493 7.45 16.10 11.68
C ASN A 493 7.08 14.78 11.02
N ALA A 494 7.49 13.66 11.63
CA ALA A 494 7.22 12.34 11.10
C ALA A 494 5.74 11.95 11.17
N VAL A 495 4.95 12.47 12.08
CA VAL A 495 3.48 12.30 12.14
C VAL A 495 2.87 12.68 10.79
N GLU A 496 3.15 13.90 10.34
CA GLU A 496 2.60 14.45 9.10
C GLU A 496 3.16 13.75 7.86
N SER A 497 4.45 13.40 7.84
CA SER A 497 5.03 12.67 6.70
C SER A 497 4.51 11.23 6.60
N GLN A 498 4.27 10.55 7.71
CA GLN A 498 3.66 9.21 7.72
C GLN A 498 2.17 9.23 7.36
N ALA A 499 1.44 10.27 7.75
CA ALA A 499 0.07 10.52 7.31
C ALA A 499 -0.02 10.70 5.78
N ILE A 500 0.92 11.44 5.17
CA ILE A 500 1.01 11.59 3.70
C ILE A 500 1.26 10.25 3.01
N VAL A 501 2.08 9.38 3.58
CA VAL A 501 2.31 8.04 3.01
C VAL A 501 1.00 7.23 2.99
N GLU A 502 0.19 7.34 4.04
CA GLU A 502 -1.10 6.67 4.12
C GLU A 502 -2.12 7.30 3.15
N LEU A 503 -2.20 8.63 3.11
CA LEU A 503 -3.03 9.38 2.17
C LEU A 503 -2.76 8.94 0.72
N LEU A 504 -1.48 8.86 0.34
CA LEU A 504 -1.09 8.39 -0.98
C LEU A 504 -1.53 6.96 -1.23
N LYS A 505 -1.27 6.07 -0.28
CA LYS A 505 -1.51 4.63 -0.44
C LYS A 505 -2.99 4.29 -0.49
N LYS A 506 -3.78 4.84 0.45
CA LYS A 506 -5.19 4.49 0.62
C LYS A 506 -6.15 5.32 -0.23
N TYR A 507 -5.79 6.58 -0.53
CA TYR A 507 -6.73 7.52 -1.17
C TYR A 507 -6.26 8.01 -2.55
N CYS A 508 -5.02 8.55 -2.66
CA CYS A 508 -4.61 9.19 -3.90
C CYS A 508 -4.28 8.20 -5.03
N ARG A 509 -3.55 7.12 -4.76
CA ARG A 509 -3.22 6.10 -5.78
C ARG A 509 -4.43 5.31 -6.28
N PRO A 510 -5.34 4.86 -5.40
CA PRO A 510 -6.57 4.21 -5.83
C PRO A 510 -7.58 5.18 -6.48
N ARG A 511 -7.34 6.51 -6.39
CA ARG A 511 -8.25 7.57 -6.88
C ARG A 511 -9.57 7.66 -6.09
N LEU A 512 -9.52 7.34 -4.80
CA LEU A 512 -10.67 7.43 -3.89
C LEU A 512 -10.85 8.86 -3.36
N CYS A 513 -10.90 9.85 -4.28
CA CYS A 513 -11.03 11.25 -3.91
C CYS A 513 -12.34 11.55 -3.19
N TYR A 514 -13.38 10.81 -3.49
CA TYR A 514 -14.70 10.89 -2.86
C TYR A 514 -14.73 10.36 -1.41
N ARG A 515 -13.72 9.60 -0.97
CA ARG A 515 -13.53 9.16 0.43
C ARG A 515 -12.54 10.04 1.20
N CYS A 516 -11.90 10.98 0.52
CA CYS A 516 -10.93 11.90 1.11
C CYS A 516 -11.61 13.25 1.41
N PRO A 517 -11.57 13.77 2.65
CA PRO A 517 -12.18 15.07 2.98
C PRO A 517 -11.75 16.21 2.06
N VAL A 518 -10.46 16.25 1.69
CA VAL A 518 -9.93 17.23 0.74
C VAL A 518 -10.49 17.03 -0.67
N GLY A 519 -10.56 15.77 -1.10
CA GLY A 519 -11.10 15.42 -2.40
C GLY A 519 -12.58 15.78 -2.50
N VAL A 520 -13.37 15.42 -1.49
CA VAL A 520 -14.80 15.78 -1.41
C VAL A 520 -14.99 17.30 -1.41
N LYS A 521 -14.23 18.03 -0.58
CA LYS A 521 -14.28 19.51 -0.55
C LYS A 521 -13.94 20.11 -1.92
N THR A 522 -12.99 19.54 -2.65
CA THR A 522 -12.65 19.96 -4.02
C THR A 522 -13.79 19.69 -4.99
N LEU A 523 -14.41 18.51 -4.91
CA LEU A 523 -15.53 18.11 -5.75
C LEU A 523 -16.75 19.00 -5.53
N THR A 524 -17.07 19.31 -4.27
CA THR A 524 -18.26 20.07 -3.89
C THR A 524 -18.07 21.58 -3.96
N SER A 525 -16.86 22.08 -4.15
CA SER A 525 -16.57 23.54 -4.23
C SER A 525 -17.33 24.27 -5.34
N GLN A 526 -17.74 23.58 -6.39
CA GLN A 526 -18.55 24.15 -7.48
C GLN A 526 -20.02 24.29 -7.08
N ILE A 527 -20.55 23.33 -6.32
CA ILE A 527 -21.94 23.39 -5.80
C ILE A 527 -22.10 24.61 -4.89
N THR A 528 -21.12 24.86 -4.04
CA THR A 528 -21.12 25.98 -3.10
C THR A 528 -21.11 27.33 -3.82
N ARG A 529 -20.31 27.48 -4.89
CA ARG A 529 -20.26 28.72 -5.68
C ARG A 529 -21.60 29.09 -6.33
N HIS A 530 -22.31 28.09 -6.87
CA HIS A 530 -23.63 28.31 -7.47
C HIS A 530 -24.74 28.59 -6.45
N ALA A 531 -24.57 28.15 -5.19
CA ALA A 531 -25.49 28.47 -4.12
C ALA A 531 -25.32 29.93 -3.63
N GLU A 532 -24.12 30.50 -3.71
CA GLU A 532 -23.82 31.90 -3.34
C GLU A 532 -24.19 32.90 -4.43
N GLU A 533 -24.32 32.48 -5.69
CA GLU A 533 -24.70 33.35 -6.85
C GLU A 533 -26.22 33.46 -7.03
N LYS A 534 -27.05 32.75 -6.27
CA LYS A 534 -28.51 32.84 -6.27
C LYS A 534 -29.04 33.51 -5.02
#